data_07917e8ab2523e2f52d9f9022ec6973b
#
_entry.id   07917e8ab2523e2f52d9f9022ec6973b
#
_cell.length_a   1.000
_cell.length_b   1.000
_cell.length_c   1.000
_cell.angle_alpha   90.00
_cell.angle_beta   90.00
_cell.angle_gamma   90.00
#
_symmetry.space_group_name_H-M   'P 1'
#
loop_
_entity.id
_entity.type
_entity.pdbx_description
1 polymer ?
#
loop_
_entity_poly.entity_id
_entity_poly.type
_entity_poly.pdbx_seq_one_letter_code
_entity_poly.pdbx_strand_id
1 'polypeptide(L)'
;HFWSNKSSARSQAYYFLENVHLVDGDLPPVLDIEYIPEDIKVEDFQTTVLTWLHIVEDKYHVKPIIYTYFKFKERYLSAPVFDDYPYWIAHYYVDKIEYKGEWKFWQHTDSGLLPGIKGNVDLNVYNGSYYDLLQLTIGRQTEIGK
;
A
#
# COMPACT_ATOMS: atom_id res chain seq x y z
N HIS A 1 -3.46 -3.48 -6.45
CA HIS A 1 -4.53 -4.51 -6.28
C HIS A 1 -5.53 -4.06 -5.24
N PHE A 2 -6.78 -3.97 -5.61
CA PHE A 2 -7.87 -3.72 -4.66
C PHE A 2 -8.26 -5.03 -3.96
N TRP A 3 -8.20 -5.01 -2.62
CA TRP A 3 -8.54 -6.16 -1.78
C TRP A 3 -10.02 -6.56 -1.92
N SER A 4 -10.28 -7.87 -1.98
CA SER A 4 -11.64 -8.40 -2.05
C SER A 4 -11.83 -9.58 -1.08
N ASN A 5 -13.02 -9.69 -0.48
CA ASN A 5 -13.41 -10.87 0.31
C ASN A 5 -14.06 -11.99 -0.54
N LYS A 6 -14.16 -11.79 -1.87
CA LYS A 6 -14.81 -12.75 -2.78
C LYS A 6 -13.94 -13.94 -3.17
N SER A 7 -12.64 -13.86 -2.89
CA SER A 7 -11.67 -14.93 -3.18
C SER A 7 -10.57 -14.96 -2.12
N SER A 8 -9.84 -16.07 -2.04
CA SER A 8 -8.74 -16.19 -1.07
C SER A 8 -7.61 -15.22 -1.37
N ALA A 9 -6.87 -14.79 -0.34
CA ALA A 9 -5.67 -13.96 -0.50
C ALA A 9 -4.67 -14.57 -1.47
N ARG A 10 -4.47 -15.88 -1.40
CA ARG A 10 -3.59 -16.62 -2.30
C ARG A 10 -4.04 -16.52 -3.75
N SER A 11 -5.32 -16.73 -4.03
CA SER A 11 -5.86 -16.58 -5.39
C SER A 11 -5.73 -15.16 -5.91
N GLN A 12 -5.97 -14.15 -5.07
CA GLN A 12 -5.80 -12.74 -5.42
C GLN A 12 -4.34 -12.40 -5.73
N ALA A 13 -3.39 -12.91 -4.92
CA ALA A 13 -1.97 -12.68 -5.13
C ALA A 13 -1.50 -13.30 -6.46
N TYR A 14 -1.83 -14.55 -6.73
CA TYR A 14 -1.45 -15.18 -7.99
C TYR A 14 -2.11 -14.52 -9.20
N TYR A 15 -3.39 -14.15 -9.12
CA TYR A 15 -4.05 -13.39 -10.18
C TYR A 15 -3.36 -12.05 -10.45
N PHE A 16 -2.94 -11.34 -9.39
CA PHE A 16 -2.15 -10.13 -9.54
C PHE A 16 -0.83 -10.41 -10.28
N LEU A 17 -0.07 -11.43 -9.84
CA LEU A 17 1.22 -11.78 -10.43
C LEU A 17 1.13 -12.27 -11.89
N GLU A 18 0.01 -12.87 -12.28
CA GLU A 18 -0.24 -13.30 -13.67
C GLU A 18 -0.54 -12.12 -14.61
N ASN A 19 -1.08 -11.03 -14.08
CA ASN A 19 -1.56 -9.91 -14.89
C ASN A 19 -0.70 -8.64 -14.77
N VAL A 20 0.16 -8.54 -13.76
CA VAL A 20 1.03 -7.38 -13.53
C VAL A 20 2.48 -7.80 -13.63
N HIS A 21 3.19 -7.19 -14.57
CA HIS A 21 4.59 -7.46 -14.84
C HIS A 21 5.40 -6.20 -14.57
N LEU A 22 6.00 -6.12 -13.38
CA LEU A 22 6.84 -5.01 -12.96
C LEU A 22 8.29 -5.26 -13.34
N VAL A 23 8.99 -4.19 -13.67
CA VAL A 23 10.40 -4.18 -14.06
C VAL A 23 11.20 -3.24 -13.16
N ASP A 24 12.52 -3.28 -13.28
CA ASP A 24 13.41 -2.37 -12.56
C ASP A 24 13.04 -0.91 -12.84
N GLY A 25 12.90 -0.13 -11.78
CA GLY A 25 12.48 1.26 -11.82
C GLY A 25 10.99 1.48 -11.57
N ASP A 26 10.15 0.45 -11.61
CA ASP A 26 8.75 0.55 -11.18
C ASP A 26 8.66 0.68 -9.65
N LEU A 27 7.61 1.35 -9.17
CA LEU A 27 7.28 1.34 -7.74
C LEU A 27 6.85 -0.05 -7.29
N PRO A 28 7.01 -0.39 -6.00
CA PRO A 28 6.51 -1.66 -5.46
C PRO A 28 5.02 -1.85 -5.72
N PRO A 29 4.55 -3.11 -5.80
CA PRO A 29 3.12 -3.41 -5.84
C PRO A 29 2.38 -2.71 -4.71
N VAL A 30 1.15 -2.25 -4.97
CA VAL A 30 0.29 -1.65 -3.95
C VAL A 30 -0.87 -2.59 -3.65
N LEU A 31 -1.08 -2.89 -2.37
CA LEU A 31 -2.30 -3.52 -1.86
C LEU A 31 -3.21 -2.44 -1.30
N ASP A 32 -4.32 -2.19 -1.99
CA ASP A 32 -5.38 -1.28 -1.57
C ASP A 32 -6.37 -2.04 -0.70
N ILE A 33 -6.43 -1.69 0.59
CA ILE A 33 -7.21 -2.40 1.59
C ILE A 33 -7.94 -1.43 2.51
N GLU A 34 -9.27 -1.38 2.38
CA GLU A 34 -10.10 -0.36 2.99
C GLU A 34 -11.30 -0.89 3.79
N TYR A 35 -11.52 -2.21 3.77
CA TYR A 35 -12.60 -2.82 4.52
C TYR A 35 -12.25 -4.20 5.08
N ILE A 36 -12.95 -4.59 6.14
CA ILE A 36 -12.90 -5.91 6.75
C ILE A 36 -14.32 -6.53 6.71
N PRO A 37 -14.48 -7.81 6.32
CA PRO A 37 -15.77 -8.49 6.42
C PRO A 37 -16.31 -8.52 7.86
N GLU A 38 -17.62 -8.38 8.04
CA GLU A 38 -18.25 -8.25 9.36
C GLU A 38 -18.02 -9.46 10.27
N ASP A 39 -17.99 -10.66 9.69
CA ASP A 39 -17.94 -11.93 10.44
C ASP A 39 -16.52 -12.49 10.61
N ILE A 40 -15.47 -11.74 10.27
CA ILE A 40 -14.08 -12.18 10.41
C ILE A 40 -13.42 -11.58 11.66
N LYS A 41 -12.66 -12.38 12.37
CA LYS A 41 -11.81 -11.86 13.46
C LYS A 41 -10.65 -11.07 12.87
N VAL A 42 -10.23 -10.02 13.57
CA VAL A 42 -9.15 -9.14 13.11
C VAL A 42 -7.85 -9.92 12.89
N GLU A 43 -7.53 -10.88 13.74
CA GLU A 43 -6.32 -11.70 13.64
C GLU A 43 -6.34 -12.61 12.38
N ASP A 44 -7.50 -13.18 12.05
CA ASP A 44 -7.68 -14.00 10.84
C ASP A 44 -7.59 -13.14 9.58
N PHE A 45 -8.17 -11.94 9.63
CA PHE A 45 -8.06 -10.96 8.57
C PHE A 45 -6.60 -10.53 8.35
N GLN A 46 -5.87 -10.21 9.42
CA GLN A 46 -4.45 -9.85 9.37
C GLN A 46 -3.61 -10.98 8.75
N THR A 47 -3.85 -12.22 9.16
CA THR A 47 -3.18 -13.40 8.58
C THR A 47 -3.45 -13.53 7.08
N THR A 48 -4.67 -13.23 6.67
CA THR A 48 -5.09 -13.28 5.27
C THR A 48 -4.39 -12.18 4.46
N VAL A 49 -4.31 -10.96 5.00
CA VAL A 49 -3.58 -9.83 4.37
C VAL A 49 -2.10 -10.15 4.22
N LEU A 50 -1.45 -10.66 5.27
CA LEU A 50 -0.04 -11.06 5.25
C LEU A 50 0.22 -12.16 4.20
N THR A 51 -0.71 -13.07 3.98
CA THR A 51 -0.58 -14.09 2.94
C THR A 51 -0.42 -13.48 1.56
N TRP A 52 -1.19 -12.44 1.22
CA TRP A 52 -1.04 -11.73 -0.06
C TRP A 52 0.29 -10.99 -0.13
N LEU A 53 0.61 -10.25 0.92
CA LEU A 53 1.84 -9.44 0.98
C LEU A 53 3.08 -10.30 0.79
N HIS A 54 3.20 -11.43 1.51
CA HIS A 54 4.35 -12.33 1.41
C HIS A 54 4.49 -12.97 0.02
N ILE A 55 3.39 -13.43 -0.60
CA ILE A 55 3.45 -14.04 -1.95
C ILE A 55 3.97 -13.02 -2.97
N VAL A 56 3.54 -11.77 -2.87
CA VAL A 56 3.93 -10.71 -3.81
C VAL A 56 5.35 -10.22 -3.52
N GLU A 57 5.73 -10.10 -2.23
CA GLU A 57 7.09 -9.79 -1.78
C GLU A 57 8.09 -10.86 -2.27
N ASP A 58 7.77 -12.14 -2.12
CA ASP A 58 8.60 -13.26 -2.59
C ASP A 58 8.87 -13.20 -4.09
N LYS A 59 7.91 -12.72 -4.88
CA LYS A 59 8.05 -12.59 -6.33
C LYS A 59 8.93 -11.44 -6.76
N TYR A 60 8.75 -10.27 -6.16
CA TYR A 60 9.41 -9.04 -6.58
C TYR A 60 10.63 -8.67 -5.72
N HIS A 61 10.85 -9.39 -4.60
CA HIS A 61 11.92 -9.15 -3.64
C HIS A 61 11.93 -7.73 -3.05
N VAL A 62 10.73 -7.12 -3.01
CA VAL A 62 10.48 -5.81 -2.39
C VAL A 62 9.19 -5.88 -1.60
N LYS A 63 9.12 -5.16 -0.48
CA LYS A 63 7.89 -5.07 0.31
C LYS A 63 6.82 -4.29 -0.45
N PRO A 64 5.62 -4.88 -0.66
CA PRO A 64 4.49 -4.14 -1.24
C PRO A 64 4.12 -2.94 -0.38
N ILE A 65 3.59 -1.90 -1.02
CA ILE A 65 3.03 -0.74 -0.34
C ILE A 65 1.61 -1.11 0.11
N ILE A 66 1.26 -0.78 1.36
CA ILE A 66 -0.11 -0.88 1.84
C ILE A 66 -0.78 0.48 1.69
N TYR A 67 -1.79 0.56 0.79
CA TYR A 67 -2.69 1.70 0.74
C TYR A 67 -3.91 1.44 1.62
N THR A 68 -4.21 2.39 2.49
CA THR A 68 -5.40 2.36 3.33
C THR A 68 -5.67 3.74 3.94
N TYR A 69 -6.88 3.94 4.49
CA TYR A 69 -7.11 5.16 5.26
C TYR A 69 -6.63 5.05 6.72
N PHE A 70 -6.27 6.20 7.30
CA PHE A 70 -5.62 6.29 8.61
C PHE A 70 -6.32 5.48 9.71
N LYS A 71 -7.63 5.63 9.86
CA LYS A 71 -8.40 4.91 10.90
C LYS A 71 -8.46 3.41 10.69
N PHE A 72 -8.37 2.94 9.45
CA PHE A 72 -8.32 1.51 9.15
C PHE A 72 -6.98 0.92 9.59
N LYS A 73 -5.86 1.62 9.29
CA LYS A 73 -4.52 1.22 9.76
C LYS A 73 -4.51 1.07 11.28
N GLU A 74 -4.97 2.08 12.01
CA GLU A 74 -4.99 2.06 13.47
C GLU A 74 -5.81 0.91 14.04
N ARG A 75 -6.97 0.64 13.44
CA ARG A 75 -7.93 -0.31 14.00
C ARG A 75 -7.67 -1.77 13.60
N TYR A 76 -7.26 -2.01 12.37
CA TYR A 76 -7.24 -3.35 11.80
C TYR A 76 -5.86 -3.85 11.36
N LEU A 77 -4.91 -2.96 11.14
CA LEU A 77 -3.54 -3.30 10.77
C LEU A 77 -2.53 -2.84 11.86
N SER A 78 -2.94 -2.93 13.13
CA SER A 78 -2.16 -2.46 14.28
C SER A 78 -1.09 -3.46 14.75
N ALA A 79 -1.09 -4.71 14.27
CA ALA A 79 -0.07 -5.67 14.64
C ALA A 79 1.33 -5.21 14.16
N PRO A 80 2.39 -5.34 14.99
CA PRO A 80 3.73 -4.80 14.67
C PRO A 80 4.32 -5.26 13.33
N VAL A 81 3.96 -6.45 12.86
CA VAL A 81 4.43 -6.99 11.57
C VAL A 81 4.03 -6.10 10.39
N PHE A 82 2.95 -5.33 10.50
CA PHE A 82 2.53 -4.39 9.47
C PHE A 82 3.34 -3.10 9.45
N ASP A 83 4.05 -2.76 10.51
CA ASP A 83 4.89 -1.57 10.56
C ASP A 83 6.18 -1.73 9.73
N ASP A 84 6.48 -2.96 9.32
CA ASP A 84 7.60 -3.26 8.42
C ASP A 84 7.31 -2.93 6.93
N TYR A 85 6.05 -2.67 6.57
CA TYR A 85 5.63 -2.36 5.21
C TYR A 85 5.55 -0.84 4.97
N PRO A 86 5.90 -0.36 3.75
CA PRO A 86 5.70 1.04 3.40
C PRO A 86 4.20 1.35 3.28
N TYR A 87 3.79 2.50 3.81
CA TYR A 87 2.39 2.93 3.79
C TYR A 87 2.14 4.05 2.79
N TRP A 88 0.97 3.96 2.13
CA TRP A 88 0.29 5.03 1.44
C TRP A 88 -1.01 5.30 2.20
N ILE A 89 -1.04 6.38 2.98
CA ILE A 89 -2.15 6.68 3.90
C ILE A 89 -3.08 7.72 3.28
N ALA A 90 -4.37 7.37 3.17
CA ALA A 90 -5.43 8.32 2.91
C ALA A 90 -5.88 8.98 4.22
N HIS A 91 -5.75 10.30 4.30
CA HIS A 91 -6.18 11.10 5.45
C HIS A 91 -6.55 12.50 4.98
N TYR A 92 -7.85 12.71 4.75
CA TYR A 92 -8.39 13.92 4.12
C TYR A 92 -8.76 14.99 5.14
N TYR A 93 -8.84 16.23 4.66
CA TYR A 93 -9.37 17.39 5.40
C TYR A 93 -8.63 17.68 6.71
N VAL A 94 -7.34 17.40 6.76
CA VAL A 94 -6.44 17.70 7.87
C VAL A 94 -5.25 18.52 7.38
N ASP A 95 -4.73 19.42 8.21
CA ASP A 95 -3.57 20.26 7.87
C ASP A 95 -2.27 19.44 7.76
N LYS A 96 -2.23 18.33 8.46
CA LYS A 96 -1.09 17.39 8.48
C LYS A 96 -1.57 15.99 8.77
N ILE A 97 -0.81 15.01 8.28
CA ILE A 97 -1.07 13.60 8.59
C ILE A 97 -0.91 13.36 10.11
N GLU A 98 -1.86 12.67 10.72
CA GLU A 98 -1.84 12.33 12.15
C GLU A 98 -1.17 10.98 12.42
N TYR A 99 -1.01 10.14 11.41
CA TYR A 99 -0.32 8.87 11.54
C TYR A 99 1.12 9.08 12.02
N LYS A 100 1.54 8.38 13.08
CA LYS A 100 2.83 8.54 13.75
C LYS A 100 3.89 7.56 13.29
N GLY A 101 3.48 6.48 12.57
CA GLY A 101 4.41 5.54 11.97
C GLY A 101 5.06 6.08 10.70
N GLU A 102 5.92 5.28 10.08
CA GLU A 102 6.51 5.61 8.80
C GLU A 102 5.48 5.51 7.68
N TRP A 103 5.43 6.54 6.83
CA TRP A 103 4.61 6.57 5.63
C TRP A 103 5.44 7.08 4.45
N LYS A 104 5.12 6.57 3.26
CA LYS A 104 5.79 6.98 2.02
C LYS A 104 4.93 7.93 1.21
N PHE A 105 3.61 7.71 1.19
CA PHE A 105 2.67 8.55 0.46
C PHE A 105 1.51 8.95 1.36
N TRP A 106 1.08 10.18 1.20
CA TRP A 106 -0.13 10.71 1.84
C TRP A 106 -1.09 11.21 0.78
N GLN A 107 -2.23 10.54 0.65
CA GLN A 107 -3.37 11.02 -0.12
C GLN A 107 -4.15 11.98 0.76
N HIS A 108 -3.99 13.28 0.47
CA HIS A 108 -4.49 14.35 1.36
C HIS A 108 -5.84 14.91 0.93
N THR A 109 -6.32 14.60 -0.28
CA THR A 109 -7.65 14.99 -0.77
C THR A 109 -8.10 14.05 -1.89
N ASP A 110 -9.43 13.91 -2.00
CA ASP A 110 -10.19 13.24 -3.07
C ASP A 110 -10.93 14.25 -3.97
N SER A 111 -10.71 15.54 -3.74
CA SER A 111 -11.41 16.64 -4.41
C SER A 111 -10.48 17.62 -5.10
N GLY A 112 -9.26 17.18 -5.45
CA GLY A 112 -8.30 17.96 -6.22
C GLY A 112 -8.80 18.28 -7.62
N LEU A 113 -8.29 19.37 -8.20
CA LEU A 113 -8.58 19.77 -9.57
C LEU A 113 -7.28 19.86 -10.35
N LEU A 114 -7.23 19.23 -11.53
CA LEU A 114 -6.09 19.30 -12.43
C LEU A 114 -6.54 19.81 -13.80
N PRO A 115 -5.80 20.76 -14.43
CA PRO A 115 -6.07 21.22 -15.77
C PRO A 115 -6.09 20.04 -16.78
N GLY A 116 -7.15 19.95 -17.59
CA GLY A 116 -7.31 18.89 -18.59
C GLY A 116 -8.05 17.65 -18.10
N ILE A 117 -8.33 17.52 -16.79
CA ILE A 117 -9.15 16.43 -16.24
C ILE A 117 -10.51 16.97 -15.82
N LYS A 118 -11.59 16.30 -16.25
CA LYS A 118 -12.95 16.61 -15.79
C LYS A 118 -13.24 15.85 -14.49
N GLY A 119 -13.70 16.60 -13.48
CA GLY A 119 -14.02 16.04 -12.17
C GLY A 119 -12.87 16.11 -11.18
N ASN A 120 -13.12 15.55 -10.02
CA ASN A 120 -12.16 15.51 -8.92
C ASN A 120 -11.10 14.44 -9.15
N VAL A 121 -9.91 14.69 -8.62
CA VAL A 121 -8.79 13.75 -8.60
C VAL A 121 -8.19 13.68 -7.21
N ASP A 122 -7.64 12.53 -6.87
CA ASP A 122 -6.86 12.35 -5.66
C ASP A 122 -5.51 13.04 -5.79
N LEU A 123 -5.13 13.85 -4.79
CA LEU A 123 -3.80 14.45 -4.73
C LEU A 123 -2.98 13.82 -3.62
N ASN A 124 -1.71 13.56 -3.94
CA ASN A 124 -0.81 12.83 -3.09
C ASN A 124 0.50 13.58 -2.89
N VAL A 125 1.11 13.38 -1.72
CA VAL A 125 2.45 13.85 -1.39
C VAL A 125 3.33 12.65 -1.07
N TYR A 126 4.52 12.63 -1.62
CA TYR A 126 5.57 11.68 -1.24
C TYR A 126 6.38 12.24 -0.06
N ASN A 127 6.63 11.41 0.94
CA ASN A 127 7.42 11.76 2.13
C ASN A 127 8.90 11.46 1.91
N GLY A 128 9.57 12.31 1.18
CA GLY A 128 10.99 12.15 0.90
C GLY A 128 11.44 12.98 -0.30
N SER A 129 12.71 12.87 -0.63
CA SER A 129 13.28 13.45 -1.83
C SER A 129 13.01 12.59 -3.07
N TYR A 130 13.28 13.14 -4.26
CA TYR A 130 13.27 12.36 -5.49
C TYR A 130 14.25 11.18 -5.45
N TYR A 131 15.39 11.35 -4.79
CA TYR A 131 16.35 10.27 -4.59
C TYR A 131 15.76 9.13 -3.75
N ASP A 132 15.06 9.45 -2.66
CA ASP A 132 14.40 8.46 -1.80
C ASP A 132 13.30 7.71 -2.55
N LEU A 133 12.57 8.41 -3.44
CA LEU A 133 11.57 7.78 -4.31
C LEU A 133 12.22 6.76 -5.26
N LEU A 134 13.37 7.09 -5.84
CA LEU A 134 14.12 6.16 -6.69
C LEU A 134 14.62 4.94 -5.92
N GLN A 135 15.02 5.10 -4.65
CA GLN A 135 15.43 3.98 -3.80
C GLN A 135 14.26 3.05 -3.42
N LEU A 136 13.03 3.54 -3.50
CA LEU A 136 11.84 2.71 -3.26
C LEU A 136 11.53 1.78 -4.43
N THR A 137 12.06 2.04 -5.63
CA THR A 137 11.74 1.27 -6.84
C THR A 137 12.35 -0.13 -6.84
N ILE A 138 11.71 -1.03 -7.60
CA ILE A 138 12.21 -2.39 -7.86
C ILE A 138 13.60 -2.33 -8.49
N GLY A 139 14.46 -3.28 -8.12
CA GLY A 139 15.85 -3.39 -8.62
C GLY A 139 16.86 -2.56 -7.82
N ARG A 140 16.46 -1.44 -7.19
CA ARG A 140 17.40 -0.60 -6.43
C ARG A 140 17.52 -0.97 -4.95
N GLN A 141 16.54 -1.63 -4.37
CA GLN A 141 16.58 -2.06 -2.97
C GLN A 141 17.62 -3.16 -2.71
N THR A 142 18.05 -3.87 -3.73
CA THR A 142 19.04 -4.96 -3.62
C THR A 142 20.48 -4.47 -3.57
N GLU A 143 20.78 -3.21 -3.87
CA GLU A 143 22.15 -2.67 -3.89
C GLU A 143 22.66 -2.19 -2.52
N ILE A 144 21.76 -2.00 -1.53
CA ILE A 144 22.10 -1.45 -0.21
C ILE A 144 22.56 -2.55 0.79
N GLY A 145 22.37 -3.81 0.44
CA GLY A 145 22.69 -4.98 1.30
C GLY A 145 23.99 -5.74 0.98
N LYS A 146 24.92 -5.13 0.22
CA LYS A 146 26.24 -5.74 -0.07
C LYS A 146 27.37 -4.94 0.53
#